data_fffb119f70218cbbf9e99066e872abcb
#
_entry.id   fffb119f70218cbbf9e99066e872abcb
#
_cell.length_a   1.000
_cell.length_b   1.000
_cell.length_c   1.000
_cell.angle_alpha   90.00
_cell.angle_beta   90.00
_cell.angle_gamma   90.00
#
_symmetry.space_group_name_H-M   'P 1'
#
loop_
_entity.id
_entity.type
_entity.pdbx_description
1 polymer ?
#
loop_
_entity_poly.entity_id
_entity_poly.type
_entity_poly.pdbx_seq_one_letter_code
_entity_poly.pdbx_strand_id
1 'polypeptide(L)'
;MQLLTIKDIARESGYAVSTVSRALNDHPDVSREAKEKIKAIVAAHKFVPNSNARQLKVQQNRSIIIVVKGAFNMFFAAILERMQSLISCSGYSAEVHYLDEDADEVLVGEQLQRERKPLGFIFLGGNTCSFEARFSAIAVPSVLATTLADHLNFGNLSSVGIDDTAAGRRAARFLLSRGHRRIAVIGGNRAVSSISDQRYQGFLQGFADEGLSHDEALYQKANYNLGSGYRAMNKLLARDAGFTAVFCMSDIMAVGAMRALTDAGLRVPQDISVLGFDGIELGQYAVPRLATVSQQQQEIADQSVALLLGQIEKAAPPQTRVVSTGLLEGESVASVTSDI
;
A
#
# COMPACT_ATOMS: atom_id res chain seq x y z
N MET A 1 -12.82 12.12 44.22
CA MET A 1 -14.16 11.66 43.86
C MET A 1 -14.01 10.39 43.05
N GLN A 2 -14.52 9.28 43.57
CA GLN A 2 -14.44 8.00 42.83
C GLN A 2 -15.48 8.05 41.70
N LEU A 3 -15.04 7.84 40.44
CA LEU A 3 -15.93 7.79 39.30
C LEU A 3 -16.86 6.57 39.40
N LEU A 4 -18.15 6.82 39.46
CA LEU A 4 -19.16 5.75 39.52
C LEU A 4 -19.10 4.92 38.23
N THR A 5 -19.21 3.61 38.35
CA THR A 5 -19.18 2.65 37.25
C THR A 5 -20.56 1.99 37.07
N ILE A 6 -20.79 1.35 35.91
CA ILE A 6 -22.01 0.57 35.65
C ILE A 6 -22.16 -0.56 36.66
N LYS A 7 -21.09 -1.08 37.25
CA LYS A 7 -21.10 -2.08 38.32
C LYS A 7 -21.67 -1.52 39.61
N ASP A 8 -21.44 -0.26 39.91
CA ASP A 8 -21.96 0.42 41.07
C ASP A 8 -23.47 0.66 40.93
N ILE A 9 -23.92 1.09 39.74
CA ILE A 9 -25.36 1.19 39.44
C ILE A 9 -26.05 -0.17 39.53
N ALA A 10 -25.42 -1.25 39.08
CA ALA A 10 -25.93 -2.61 39.18
C ALA A 10 -26.11 -3.03 40.65
N ARG A 11 -25.12 -2.77 41.49
CA ARG A 11 -25.14 -3.06 42.92
C ARG A 11 -26.24 -2.30 43.64
N GLU A 12 -26.41 -1.00 43.36
CA GLU A 12 -27.40 -0.14 43.99
C GLU A 12 -28.84 -0.46 43.53
N SER A 13 -29.00 -0.76 42.23
CA SER A 13 -30.32 -1.12 41.68
C SER A 13 -30.78 -2.51 42.02
N GLY A 14 -29.84 -3.41 42.41
CA GLY A 14 -30.13 -4.83 42.67
C GLY A 14 -30.29 -5.67 41.38
N TYR A 15 -29.95 -5.09 40.21
CA TYR A 15 -30.01 -5.80 38.93
C TYR A 15 -28.63 -6.20 38.45
N ALA A 16 -28.56 -7.24 37.61
CA ALA A 16 -27.33 -7.64 36.96
C ALA A 16 -26.81 -6.53 36.04
N VAL A 17 -25.47 -6.42 35.85
CA VAL A 17 -24.83 -5.43 34.98
C VAL A 17 -25.38 -5.49 33.55
N SER A 18 -25.72 -6.69 33.07
CA SER A 18 -26.35 -6.89 31.75
C SER A 18 -27.76 -6.27 31.68
N THR A 19 -28.54 -6.38 32.75
CA THR A 19 -29.88 -5.77 32.84
C THR A 19 -29.81 -4.27 32.91
N VAL A 20 -28.87 -3.70 33.70
CA VAL A 20 -28.61 -2.25 33.74
C VAL A 20 -28.19 -1.72 32.35
N SER A 21 -27.28 -2.41 31.66
CA SER A 21 -26.86 -2.03 30.32
C SER A 21 -28.02 -2.05 29.32
N ARG A 22 -28.88 -3.06 29.36
CA ARG A 22 -30.10 -3.16 28.51
C ARG A 22 -31.11 -2.07 28.82
N ALA A 23 -31.36 -1.79 30.14
CA ALA A 23 -32.27 -0.73 30.57
C ALA A 23 -31.83 0.66 30.10
N LEU A 24 -30.52 0.98 30.19
CA LEU A 24 -29.96 2.24 29.71
C LEU A 24 -30.04 2.40 28.18
N ASN A 25 -30.20 1.30 27.46
CA ASN A 25 -30.38 1.27 26.01
C ASN A 25 -31.84 1.08 25.56
N ASP A 26 -32.78 1.17 26.49
CA ASP A 26 -34.24 1.02 26.25
C ASP A 26 -34.61 -0.32 25.58
N HIS A 27 -33.82 -1.39 25.83
CA HIS A 27 -34.07 -2.71 25.23
C HIS A 27 -35.46 -3.24 25.57
N PRO A 28 -36.20 -3.86 24.63
CA PRO A 28 -37.57 -4.33 24.88
C PRO A 28 -37.66 -5.43 25.95
N ASP A 29 -36.61 -6.23 26.16
CA ASP A 29 -36.59 -7.34 27.12
C ASP A 29 -36.48 -6.89 28.58
N VAL A 30 -36.40 -5.60 28.89
CA VAL A 30 -36.33 -5.08 30.25
C VAL A 30 -37.66 -4.46 30.62
N SER A 31 -38.23 -4.90 31.76
CA SER A 31 -39.52 -4.40 32.25
C SER A 31 -39.49 -2.88 32.49
N ARG A 32 -40.66 -2.25 32.34
CA ARG A 32 -40.79 -0.79 32.53
C ARG A 32 -40.37 -0.37 33.95
N GLU A 33 -40.75 -1.15 34.96
CA GLU A 33 -40.39 -0.91 36.35
C GLU A 33 -38.86 -0.91 36.57
N ALA A 34 -38.16 -1.92 36.00
CA ALA A 34 -36.68 -2.00 36.06
C ALA A 34 -36.00 -0.80 35.35
N LYS A 35 -36.55 -0.39 34.20
CA LYS A 35 -36.04 0.79 33.46
C LYS A 35 -36.18 2.07 34.28
N GLU A 36 -37.37 2.29 34.91
CA GLU A 36 -37.66 3.49 35.72
C GLU A 36 -36.74 3.55 36.95
N LYS A 37 -36.56 2.41 37.66
CA LYS A 37 -35.66 2.32 38.82
C LYS A 37 -34.21 2.62 38.47
N ILE A 38 -33.71 2.03 37.39
CA ILE A 38 -32.34 2.23 36.95
C ILE A 38 -32.12 3.68 36.49
N LYS A 39 -33.03 4.26 35.71
CA LYS A 39 -32.96 5.65 35.25
C LYS A 39 -32.98 6.65 36.42
N ALA A 40 -33.74 6.37 37.48
CA ALA A 40 -33.77 7.19 38.69
C ALA A 40 -32.40 7.22 39.42
N ILE A 41 -31.76 6.07 39.57
CA ILE A 41 -30.42 5.97 40.18
C ILE A 41 -29.38 6.67 39.35
N VAL A 42 -29.42 6.47 38.03
CA VAL A 42 -28.51 7.14 37.07
C VAL A 42 -28.65 8.67 37.14
N ALA A 43 -29.88 9.18 37.24
CA ALA A 43 -30.14 10.63 37.37
C ALA A 43 -29.67 11.16 38.73
N ALA A 44 -29.91 10.45 39.84
CA ALA A 44 -29.50 10.84 41.18
C ALA A 44 -27.98 11.00 41.29
N HIS A 45 -27.23 10.12 40.65
CA HIS A 45 -25.75 10.14 40.68
C HIS A 45 -25.12 10.93 39.50
N LYS A 46 -25.90 11.53 38.62
CA LYS A 46 -25.45 12.17 37.40
C LYS A 46 -24.51 11.27 36.60
N PHE A 47 -24.78 9.95 36.63
CA PHE A 47 -23.94 8.98 35.94
C PHE A 47 -24.12 9.11 34.42
N VAL A 48 -23.04 9.35 33.74
CA VAL A 48 -23.00 9.33 32.27
C VAL A 48 -22.44 7.97 31.84
N PRO A 49 -23.24 7.13 31.14
CA PRO A 49 -22.73 5.89 30.60
C PRO A 49 -21.48 6.14 29.76
N ASN A 50 -20.41 5.39 30.00
CA ASN A 50 -19.21 5.51 29.20
C ASN A 50 -19.50 4.97 27.77
N SER A 51 -19.89 5.88 26.89
CA SER A 51 -20.15 5.59 25.48
C SER A 51 -18.90 5.04 24.77
N ASN A 52 -17.70 5.41 25.23
CA ASN A 52 -16.44 4.93 24.65
C ASN A 52 -16.25 3.42 24.81
N ALA A 53 -16.64 2.84 25.96
CA ALA A 53 -16.55 1.38 26.15
C ALA A 53 -17.52 0.59 25.26
N ARG A 54 -18.67 1.19 24.90
CA ARG A 54 -19.62 0.62 23.96
C ARG A 54 -19.20 0.84 22.52
N GLN A 55 -18.71 2.04 22.19
CA GLN A 55 -18.16 2.35 20.87
C GLN A 55 -16.94 1.49 20.56
N LEU A 56 -16.03 1.27 21.51
CA LEU A 56 -14.91 0.34 21.36
C LEU A 56 -15.37 -1.09 21.05
N LYS A 57 -16.43 -1.58 21.69
CA LYS A 57 -16.94 -2.93 21.43
C LYS A 57 -17.71 -3.06 20.11
N VAL A 58 -18.39 -2.01 19.68
CA VAL A 58 -19.07 -1.93 18.37
C VAL A 58 -18.05 -1.64 17.25
N GLN A 59 -17.06 -0.78 17.49
CA GLN A 59 -15.98 -0.51 16.53
C GLN A 59 -15.06 -1.72 16.32
N GLN A 60 -14.75 -2.49 17.38
CA GLN A 60 -13.97 -3.73 17.23
C GLN A 60 -14.63 -4.75 16.30
N ASN A 61 -15.97 -4.75 16.20
CA ASN A 61 -16.72 -5.65 15.31
C ASN A 61 -16.90 -5.10 13.88
N ARG A 62 -16.36 -3.91 13.55
CA ARG A 62 -16.47 -3.30 12.21
C ARG A 62 -15.15 -2.77 11.69
N SER A 63 -14.03 -3.26 12.21
CA SER A 63 -12.71 -2.82 11.78
C SER A 63 -12.22 -3.58 10.54
N ILE A 64 -11.63 -2.85 9.62
CA ILE A 64 -10.82 -3.34 8.51
C ILE A 64 -9.38 -2.94 8.80
N ILE A 65 -8.46 -3.88 8.74
CA ILE A 65 -7.05 -3.61 8.98
C ILE A 65 -6.32 -3.45 7.64
N ILE A 66 -5.57 -2.36 7.51
CA ILE A 66 -4.67 -2.10 6.39
C ILE A 66 -3.25 -2.35 6.88
N VAL A 67 -2.60 -3.36 6.35
CA VAL A 67 -1.19 -3.69 6.62
C VAL A 67 -0.35 -3.06 5.51
N VAL A 68 0.51 -2.10 5.86
CA VAL A 68 1.32 -1.34 4.91
C VAL A 68 2.78 -1.76 5.02
N LYS A 69 3.35 -2.32 3.96
CA LYS A 69 4.74 -2.76 3.91
C LYS A 69 5.65 -1.65 3.38
N GLY A 70 6.52 -1.12 4.24
CA GLY A 70 7.37 0.03 3.92
C GLY A 70 6.74 1.37 4.36
N ALA A 71 7.09 1.82 5.57
CA ALA A 71 6.47 2.96 6.26
C ALA A 71 6.62 4.33 5.54
N PHE A 72 7.58 4.47 4.63
CA PHE A 72 7.91 5.75 3.98
C PHE A 72 7.72 5.74 2.46
N ASN A 73 6.91 4.83 1.93
CA ASN A 73 6.63 4.80 0.51
C ASN A 73 5.52 5.82 0.16
N MET A 74 5.89 6.95 -0.46
CA MET A 74 4.94 8.01 -0.85
C MET A 74 3.86 7.52 -1.83
N PHE A 75 4.16 6.53 -2.65
CA PHE A 75 3.18 5.90 -3.52
C PHE A 75 2.04 5.25 -2.70
N PHE A 76 2.38 4.58 -1.60
CA PHE A 76 1.39 3.99 -0.71
C PHE A 76 0.62 5.02 0.11
N ALA A 77 1.20 6.18 0.40
CA ALA A 77 0.54 7.21 1.20
C ALA A 77 -0.76 7.71 0.54
N ALA A 78 -0.73 8.01 -0.76
CA ALA A 78 -1.92 8.46 -1.50
C ALA A 78 -3.00 7.37 -1.62
N ILE A 79 -2.58 6.11 -1.84
CA ILE A 79 -3.48 4.95 -1.89
C ILE A 79 -4.15 4.75 -0.51
N LEU A 80 -3.37 4.79 0.56
CA LEU A 80 -3.82 4.61 1.93
C LEU A 80 -4.84 5.68 2.35
N GLU A 81 -4.56 6.95 2.09
CA GLU A 81 -5.47 8.07 2.37
C GLU A 81 -6.82 7.83 1.70
N ARG A 82 -6.82 7.46 0.42
CA ARG A 82 -8.04 7.16 -0.33
C ARG A 82 -8.78 5.95 0.25
N MET A 83 -8.07 4.86 0.58
CA MET A 83 -8.65 3.66 1.20
C MET A 83 -9.33 3.99 2.54
N GLN A 84 -8.65 4.75 3.42
CA GLN A 84 -9.21 5.15 4.72
C GLN A 84 -10.49 5.98 4.55
N SER A 85 -10.51 6.92 3.60
CA SER A 85 -11.70 7.70 3.28
C SER A 85 -12.87 6.82 2.84
N LEU A 86 -12.66 5.90 1.89
CA LEU A 86 -13.68 4.99 1.37
C LEU A 86 -14.23 4.04 2.43
N ILE A 87 -13.35 3.46 3.25
CA ILE A 87 -13.73 2.57 4.37
C ILE A 87 -14.60 3.33 5.36
N SER A 88 -14.19 4.54 5.74
CA SER A 88 -14.94 5.39 6.67
C SER A 88 -16.31 5.78 6.12
N CYS A 89 -16.40 6.19 4.86
CA CYS A 89 -17.66 6.51 4.18
C CYS A 89 -18.61 5.31 4.11
N SER A 90 -18.08 4.08 4.10
CA SER A 90 -18.87 2.85 4.10
C SER A 90 -19.31 2.40 5.52
N GLY A 91 -19.02 3.19 6.55
CA GLY A 91 -19.43 2.93 7.94
C GLY A 91 -18.56 1.90 8.65
N TYR A 92 -17.36 1.61 8.14
CA TYR A 92 -16.33 0.80 8.79
C TYR A 92 -15.23 1.66 9.38
N SER A 93 -14.43 1.11 10.30
CA SER A 93 -13.22 1.76 10.81
C SER A 93 -11.98 1.17 10.14
N ALA A 94 -11.08 2.03 9.67
CA ALA A 94 -9.78 1.61 9.15
C ALA A 94 -8.73 1.68 10.27
N GLU A 95 -8.04 0.56 10.52
CA GLU A 95 -6.88 0.47 11.42
C GLU A 95 -5.64 0.21 10.56
N VAL A 96 -4.59 1.02 10.72
CA VAL A 96 -3.38 0.94 9.88
C VAL A 96 -2.22 0.40 10.70
N HIS A 97 -1.53 -0.62 10.16
CA HIS A 97 -0.33 -1.20 10.73
C HIS A 97 0.82 -1.09 9.71
N TYR A 98 1.85 -0.35 10.07
CA TYR A 98 3.05 -0.22 9.24
C TYR A 98 4.06 -1.31 9.59
N LEU A 99 4.67 -1.87 8.54
CA LEU A 99 5.71 -2.87 8.63
C LEU A 99 6.98 -2.39 7.94
N ASP A 100 8.11 -2.92 8.40
CA ASP A 100 9.36 -2.78 7.67
C ASP A 100 9.33 -3.54 6.34
N GLU A 101 10.15 -3.14 5.37
CA GLU A 101 10.22 -3.77 4.04
C GLU A 101 10.52 -5.28 4.09
N ASP A 102 11.29 -5.72 5.08
CA ASP A 102 11.71 -7.12 5.23
C ASP A 102 10.76 -7.96 6.12
N ALA A 103 9.72 -7.35 6.71
CA ALA A 103 8.77 -8.06 7.57
C ALA A 103 7.85 -9.00 6.76
N ASP A 104 7.43 -10.10 7.39
CA ASP A 104 6.41 -11.01 6.84
C ASP A 104 5.01 -10.47 7.16
N GLU A 105 4.38 -9.88 6.16
CA GLU A 105 3.06 -9.24 6.27
C GLU A 105 1.94 -10.23 6.60
N VAL A 106 2.07 -11.49 6.14
CA VAL A 106 1.06 -12.51 6.40
C VAL A 106 1.15 -12.99 7.84
N LEU A 107 2.37 -13.17 8.37
CA LEU A 107 2.58 -13.53 9.78
C LEU A 107 2.00 -12.47 10.73
N VAL A 108 2.21 -11.18 10.41
CA VAL A 108 1.63 -10.08 11.19
C VAL A 108 0.11 -10.05 11.04
N GLY A 109 -0.43 -10.29 9.84
CA GLY A 109 -1.86 -10.41 9.59
C GLY A 109 -2.50 -11.52 10.43
N GLU A 110 -1.85 -12.68 10.52
CA GLU A 110 -2.29 -13.80 11.36
C GLU A 110 -2.35 -13.43 12.85
N GLN A 111 -1.34 -12.73 13.36
CA GLN A 111 -1.32 -12.23 14.73
C GLN A 111 -2.47 -11.22 14.96
N LEU A 112 -2.61 -10.24 14.08
CA LEU A 112 -3.67 -9.22 14.18
C LEU A 112 -5.07 -9.84 14.08
N GLN A 113 -5.26 -10.87 13.25
CA GLN A 113 -6.53 -11.60 13.18
C GLN A 113 -6.92 -12.19 14.53
N ARG A 114 -5.97 -12.79 15.25
CA ARG A 114 -6.22 -13.39 16.58
C ARG A 114 -6.51 -12.31 17.64
N GLU A 115 -5.76 -11.22 17.65
CA GLU A 115 -5.84 -10.17 18.67
C GLU A 115 -7.02 -9.21 18.45
N ARG A 116 -7.26 -8.78 17.20
CA ARG A 116 -8.20 -7.72 16.85
C ARG A 116 -9.51 -8.21 16.25
N LYS A 117 -9.51 -9.41 15.66
CA LYS A 117 -10.68 -10.01 14.99
C LYS A 117 -11.34 -9.06 13.97
N PRO A 118 -10.56 -8.55 12.99
CA PRO A 118 -11.11 -7.66 11.98
C PRO A 118 -12.11 -8.37 11.08
N LEU A 119 -12.89 -7.60 10.34
CA LEU A 119 -13.80 -8.14 9.30
C LEU A 119 -13.04 -8.50 8.02
N GLY A 120 -11.88 -7.89 7.79
CA GLY A 120 -11.04 -8.16 6.63
C GLY A 120 -9.72 -7.41 6.66
N PHE A 121 -8.84 -7.76 5.74
CA PHE A 121 -7.54 -7.12 5.56
C PHE A 121 -7.38 -6.51 4.18
N ILE A 122 -6.64 -5.40 4.12
CA ILE A 122 -5.98 -4.93 2.90
C ILE A 122 -4.47 -4.96 3.16
N PHE A 123 -3.74 -5.74 2.38
CA PHE A 123 -2.28 -5.76 2.40
C PHE A 123 -1.79 -4.83 1.30
N LEU A 124 -1.22 -3.69 1.67
CA LEU A 124 -0.70 -2.68 0.76
C LEU A 124 0.81 -2.87 0.61
N GLY A 125 1.22 -3.40 -0.55
CA GLY A 125 2.57 -3.83 -0.81
C GLY A 125 2.91 -5.18 -0.13
N GLY A 126 2.78 -6.29 -0.85
CA GLY A 126 3.06 -7.62 -0.31
C GLY A 126 3.95 -8.44 -1.23
N ASN A 127 4.54 -9.49 -0.66
CA ASN A 127 5.33 -10.46 -1.39
C ASN A 127 4.52 -11.75 -1.58
N THR A 128 4.22 -12.11 -2.81
CA THR A 128 3.43 -13.31 -3.14
C THR A 128 4.00 -14.60 -2.54
N CYS A 129 5.32 -14.69 -2.34
CA CYS A 129 5.94 -15.86 -1.67
C CYS A 129 5.49 -16.00 -0.21
N SER A 130 5.33 -14.89 0.53
CA SER A 130 4.79 -14.92 1.91
C SER A 130 3.34 -15.41 1.91
N PHE A 131 2.55 -14.95 0.94
CA PHE A 131 1.16 -15.38 0.78
C PHE A 131 1.06 -16.86 0.43
N GLU A 132 1.82 -17.33 -0.55
CA GLU A 132 1.84 -18.74 -0.93
C GLU A 132 2.17 -19.65 0.25
N ALA A 133 3.15 -19.25 1.07
CA ALA A 133 3.62 -20.05 2.19
C ALA A 133 2.66 -20.09 3.38
N ARG A 134 1.88 -19.01 3.66
CA ARG A 134 1.22 -18.83 4.96
C ARG A 134 -0.22 -18.35 4.90
N PHE A 135 -0.72 -17.81 3.79
CA PHE A 135 -2.02 -17.13 3.76
C PHE A 135 -3.20 -18.04 4.15
N SER A 136 -3.06 -19.35 4.06
CA SER A 136 -4.09 -20.30 4.53
C SER A 136 -4.47 -20.13 6.01
N ALA A 137 -3.63 -19.46 6.83
CA ALA A 137 -3.93 -19.14 8.23
C ALA A 137 -4.87 -17.91 8.39
N ILE A 138 -5.04 -17.11 7.34
CA ILE A 138 -5.96 -15.96 7.32
C ILE A 138 -7.34 -16.44 6.89
N ALA A 139 -8.32 -16.33 7.80
CA ALA A 139 -9.68 -16.83 7.56
C ALA A 139 -10.66 -15.76 7.03
N VAL A 140 -10.35 -14.47 7.24
CA VAL A 140 -11.21 -13.37 6.84
C VAL A 140 -10.95 -12.91 5.40
N PRO A 141 -11.95 -12.29 4.74
CA PRO A 141 -11.77 -11.67 3.43
C PRO A 141 -10.55 -10.75 3.37
N SER A 142 -9.77 -10.84 2.32
CA SER A 142 -8.54 -10.08 2.20
C SER A 142 -8.29 -9.62 0.76
N VAL A 143 -7.60 -8.48 0.63
CA VAL A 143 -7.16 -7.94 -0.66
C VAL A 143 -5.66 -7.67 -0.60
N LEU A 144 -4.91 -8.20 -1.57
CA LEU A 144 -3.53 -7.80 -1.84
C LEU A 144 -3.55 -6.65 -2.83
N ALA A 145 -3.19 -5.45 -2.37
CA ALA A 145 -3.15 -4.24 -3.17
C ALA A 145 -1.74 -3.93 -3.67
N THR A 146 -1.63 -3.48 -4.91
CA THR A 146 -0.41 -3.16 -5.67
C THR A 146 0.39 -4.37 -6.18
N THR A 147 -0.09 -5.58 -5.92
CA THR A 147 0.54 -6.83 -6.38
C THR A 147 -0.54 -7.79 -6.88
N LEU A 148 -0.38 -8.37 -8.04
CA LEU A 148 -1.29 -9.39 -8.56
C LEU A 148 -0.99 -10.75 -7.91
N ALA A 149 -2.03 -11.49 -7.59
CA ALA A 149 -1.98 -12.80 -6.93
C ALA A 149 -2.85 -13.84 -7.66
N ASP A 150 -2.99 -13.71 -8.96
CA ASP A 150 -3.81 -14.56 -9.82
C ASP A 150 -3.37 -16.04 -9.84
N HIS A 151 -2.10 -16.29 -9.55
CA HIS A 151 -1.54 -17.64 -9.39
C HIS A 151 -1.82 -18.25 -8.01
N LEU A 152 -2.32 -17.48 -7.04
CA LEU A 152 -2.64 -17.95 -5.69
C LEU A 152 -4.13 -18.30 -5.58
N ASN A 153 -4.44 -19.58 -5.34
CA ASN A 153 -5.80 -20.09 -5.28
C ASN A 153 -6.36 -20.09 -3.84
N PHE A 154 -6.60 -18.89 -3.26
CA PHE A 154 -7.27 -18.76 -1.97
C PHE A 154 -8.69 -18.23 -2.14
N GLY A 155 -9.68 -18.91 -1.53
CA GLY A 155 -11.10 -18.57 -1.63
C GLY A 155 -11.51 -17.26 -0.96
N ASN A 156 -10.59 -16.57 -0.26
CA ASN A 156 -10.82 -15.32 0.46
C ASN A 156 -9.79 -14.23 0.13
N LEU A 157 -8.96 -14.41 -0.90
CA LEU A 157 -7.95 -13.44 -1.32
C LEU A 157 -8.28 -12.86 -2.69
N SER A 158 -8.58 -11.57 -2.75
CA SER A 158 -8.59 -10.78 -3.99
C SER A 158 -7.26 -10.08 -4.20
N SER A 159 -6.98 -9.65 -5.43
CA SER A 159 -5.81 -8.81 -5.70
C SER A 159 -6.12 -7.68 -6.67
N VAL A 160 -5.44 -6.54 -6.47
CA VAL A 160 -5.49 -5.38 -7.36
C VAL A 160 -4.07 -4.90 -7.60
N GLY A 161 -3.66 -4.80 -8.83
CA GLY A 161 -2.31 -4.37 -9.20
C GLY A 161 -2.20 -4.03 -10.66
N ILE A 162 -0.98 -3.83 -11.11
CA ILE A 162 -0.65 -3.60 -12.52
C ILE A 162 0.03 -4.83 -13.11
N ASP A 163 0.10 -4.89 -14.44
CA ASP A 163 1.03 -5.80 -15.12
C ASP A 163 2.44 -5.18 -15.08
N ASP A 164 3.24 -5.61 -14.10
CA ASP A 164 4.60 -5.11 -13.87
C ASP A 164 5.55 -5.44 -15.03
N THR A 165 5.32 -6.55 -15.73
CA THR A 165 6.10 -6.93 -16.92
C THR A 165 5.79 -5.97 -18.08
N ALA A 166 4.51 -5.73 -18.36
CA ALA A 166 4.12 -4.78 -19.39
C ALA A 166 4.59 -3.35 -19.06
N ALA A 167 4.56 -2.96 -17.79
CA ALA A 167 5.03 -1.65 -17.33
C ALA A 167 6.55 -1.49 -17.47
N GLY A 168 7.35 -2.51 -17.13
CA GLY A 168 8.80 -2.54 -17.36
C GLY A 168 9.16 -2.46 -18.84
N ARG A 169 8.42 -3.20 -19.68
CA ARG A 169 8.58 -3.14 -21.15
C ARG A 169 8.28 -1.75 -21.72
N ARG A 170 7.25 -1.07 -21.17
CA ARG A 170 6.92 0.33 -21.51
C ARG A 170 8.07 1.28 -21.17
N ALA A 171 8.69 1.13 -19.99
CA ALA A 171 9.82 1.93 -19.55
C ALA A 171 11.02 1.80 -20.53
N ALA A 172 11.38 0.56 -20.89
CA ALA A 172 12.45 0.30 -21.85
C ALA A 172 12.14 0.94 -23.21
N ARG A 173 10.96 0.67 -23.77
CA ARG A 173 10.54 1.20 -25.07
C ARG A 173 10.55 2.72 -25.12
N PHE A 174 10.13 3.39 -24.04
CA PHE A 174 10.18 4.85 -23.95
C PHE A 174 11.61 5.37 -24.04
N LEU A 175 12.56 4.83 -23.27
CA LEU A 175 13.95 5.27 -23.32
C LEU A 175 14.63 4.90 -24.64
N LEU A 176 14.36 3.71 -25.19
CA LEU A 176 14.89 3.27 -26.48
C LEU A 176 14.38 4.15 -27.64
N SER A 177 13.11 4.59 -27.60
CA SER A 177 12.53 5.50 -28.60
C SER A 177 13.16 6.90 -28.56
N ARG A 178 13.76 7.29 -27.44
CA ARG A 178 14.53 8.54 -27.28
C ARG A 178 16.01 8.39 -27.68
N GLY A 179 16.40 7.23 -28.23
CA GLY A 179 17.74 6.97 -28.73
C GLY A 179 18.70 6.39 -27.69
N HIS A 180 18.29 6.25 -26.43
CA HIS A 180 19.14 5.61 -25.42
C HIS A 180 19.35 4.14 -25.73
N ARG A 181 20.58 3.65 -25.64
CA ARG A 181 20.92 2.24 -25.87
C ARG A 181 21.61 1.61 -24.65
N ARG A 182 22.38 2.41 -23.93
CA ARG A 182 23.05 2.01 -22.71
C ARG A 182 22.34 2.65 -21.52
N ILE A 183 21.50 1.87 -20.84
CA ILE A 183 20.56 2.35 -19.83
C ILE A 183 20.87 1.63 -18.51
N ALA A 184 21.14 2.37 -17.44
CA ALA A 184 21.25 1.79 -16.11
C ALA A 184 19.86 1.55 -15.50
N VAL A 185 19.77 0.60 -14.56
CA VAL A 185 18.54 0.30 -13.82
C VAL A 185 18.80 0.33 -12.32
N ILE A 186 17.98 1.09 -11.59
CA ILE A 186 17.95 1.08 -10.13
C ILE A 186 16.64 0.43 -9.70
N GLY A 187 16.72 -0.73 -9.06
CA GLY A 187 15.54 -1.52 -8.66
C GLY A 187 15.74 -2.28 -7.36
N GLY A 188 14.70 -3.00 -6.92
CA GLY A 188 14.73 -3.80 -5.71
C GLY A 188 15.59 -5.07 -5.83
N ASN A 189 15.55 -5.89 -4.78
CA ASN A 189 16.21 -7.18 -4.80
C ASN A 189 15.37 -8.21 -5.58
N ARG A 190 15.72 -8.49 -6.82
CA ARG A 190 15.02 -9.43 -7.73
C ARG A 190 14.90 -10.85 -7.17
N ALA A 191 15.82 -11.26 -6.32
CA ALA A 191 15.79 -12.61 -5.73
C ALA A 191 14.69 -12.81 -4.67
N VAL A 192 14.16 -11.71 -4.11
CA VAL A 192 13.14 -11.75 -3.05
C VAL A 192 11.89 -10.93 -3.36
N SER A 193 11.92 -10.08 -4.37
CA SER A 193 10.79 -9.24 -4.80
C SER A 193 10.32 -9.65 -6.18
N SER A 194 9.17 -10.30 -6.26
CA SER A 194 8.54 -10.67 -7.54
C SER A 194 8.27 -9.44 -8.43
N ILE A 195 7.83 -8.32 -7.84
CA ILE A 195 7.58 -7.06 -8.56
C ILE A 195 8.86 -6.53 -9.23
N SER A 196 9.97 -6.48 -8.48
CA SER A 196 11.24 -6.00 -9.05
C SER A 196 11.75 -6.90 -10.17
N ASP A 197 11.54 -8.21 -10.04
CA ASP A 197 11.94 -9.15 -11.09
C ASP A 197 11.03 -9.01 -12.32
N GLN A 198 9.71 -8.97 -12.16
CA GLN A 198 8.76 -8.80 -13.26
C GLN A 198 8.99 -7.50 -14.04
N ARG A 199 9.21 -6.35 -13.34
CA ARG A 199 9.58 -5.08 -13.99
C ARG A 199 10.87 -5.20 -14.79
N TYR A 200 11.87 -5.88 -14.23
CA TYR A 200 13.12 -6.07 -14.92
C TYR A 200 13.01 -7.02 -16.11
N GLN A 201 12.29 -8.13 -15.99
CA GLN A 201 12.03 -9.03 -17.12
C GLN A 201 11.29 -8.30 -18.25
N GLY A 202 10.28 -7.48 -17.91
CA GLY A 202 9.62 -6.63 -18.89
C GLY A 202 10.57 -5.63 -19.56
N PHE A 203 11.46 -5.01 -18.78
CA PHE A 203 12.46 -4.11 -19.30
C PHE A 203 13.41 -4.82 -20.31
N LEU A 204 13.86 -6.04 -20.00
CA LEU A 204 14.65 -6.87 -20.90
C LEU A 204 13.88 -7.23 -22.19
N GLN A 205 12.58 -7.54 -22.07
CA GLN A 205 11.72 -7.78 -23.22
C GLN A 205 11.67 -6.56 -24.15
N GLY A 206 11.57 -5.34 -23.57
CA GLY A 206 11.60 -4.11 -24.35
C GLY A 206 12.90 -3.92 -25.16
N PHE A 207 14.04 -4.35 -24.62
CA PHE A 207 15.32 -4.40 -25.36
C PHE A 207 15.28 -5.45 -26.49
N ALA A 208 14.79 -6.66 -26.15
CA ALA A 208 14.70 -7.74 -27.13
C ALA A 208 13.77 -7.42 -28.32
N ASP A 209 12.70 -6.66 -28.09
CA ASP A 209 11.80 -6.17 -29.16
C ASP A 209 12.54 -5.35 -30.25
N GLU A 210 13.59 -4.65 -29.83
CA GLU A 210 14.43 -3.82 -30.71
C GLU A 210 15.69 -4.56 -31.21
N GLY A 211 15.78 -5.87 -30.95
CA GLY A 211 16.96 -6.68 -31.30
C GLY A 211 18.21 -6.36 -30.48
N LEU A 212 18.03 -5.75 -29.30
CA LEU A 212 19.11 -5.33 -28.41
C LEU A 212 19.17 -6.24 -27.17
N SER A 213 20.32 -6.20 -26.50
CA SER A 213 20.52 -6.83 -25.19
C SER A 213 20.88 -5.78 -24.14
N HIS A 214 20.41 -5.98 -22.91
CA HIS A 214 20.77 -5.13 -21.78
C HIS A 214 21.95 -5.76 -21.02
N ASP A 215 22.91 -4.90 -20.64
CA ASP A 215 24.04 -5.29 -19.81
C ASP A 215 23.61 -5.39 -18.34
N GLU A 216 23.58 -6.60 -17.79
CA GLU A 216 23.15 -6.84 -16.41
C GLU A 216 24.05 -6.13 -15.37
N ALA A 217 25.31 -5.82 -15.70
CA ALA A 217 26.19 -5.03 -14.84
C ALA A 217 25.69 -3.60 -14.61
N LEU A 218 24.74 -3.12 -15.43
CA LEU A 218 24.06 -1.83 -15.26
C LEU A 218 22.86 -1.89 -14.30
N TYR A 219 22.51 -3.06 -13.76
CA TYR A 219 21.51 -3.17 -12.71
C TYR A 219 22.14 -2.89 -11.34
N GLN A 220 21.56 -1.96 -10.60
CA GLN A 220 21.97 -1.65 -9.23
C GLN A 220 20.80 -1.86 -8.26
N LYS A 221 20.99 -2.77 -7.33
CA LYS A 221 20.05 -3.03 -6.26
C LYS A 221 19.94 -1.84 -5.31
N ALA A 222 18.70 -1.48 -4.94
CA ALA A 222 18.34 -0.45 -3.98
C ALA A 222 17.08 -0.85 -3.19
N ASN A 223 16.80 -0.16 -2.08
CA ASN A 223 15.51 -0.18 -1.42
C ASN A 223 14.66 0.98 -1.93
N TYR A 224 13.32 0.90 -1.77
CA TYR A 224 12.38 1.90 -2.29
C TYR A 224 12.32 3.17 -1.42
N ASN A 225 13.46 3.87 -1.30
CA ASN A 225 13.58 5.13 -0.57
C ASN A 225 14.65 6.07 -1.19
N LEU A 226 14.56 7.36 -0.88
CA LEU A 226 15.45 8.42 -1.39
C LEU A 226 16.92 8.11 -1.20
N GLY A 227 17.32 7.80 0.04
CA GLY A 227 18.73 7.57 0.38
C GLY A 227 19.33 6.36 -0.32
N SER A 228 18.54 5.32 -0.57
CA SER A 228 18.99 4.13 -1.30
C SER A 228 19.14 4.41 -2.79
N GLY A 229 18.21 5.16 -3.40
CA GLY A 229 18.34 5.64 -4.78
C GLY A 229 19.60 6.49 -4.98
N TYR A 230 19.86 7.43 -4.08
CA TYR A 230 21.06 8.25 -4.06
C TYR A 230 22.35 7.40 -4.01
N ARG A 231 22.43 6.46 -3.06
CA ARG A 231 23.61 5.57 -2.94
C ARG A 231 23.77 4.63 -4.13
N ALA A 232 22.66 4.15 -4.70
CA ALA A 232 22.68 3.29 -5.88
C ALA A 232 23.23 4.03 -7.10
N MET A 233 22.81 5.28 -7.30
CA MET A 233 23.33 6.12 -8.39
C MET A 233 24.83 6.38 -8.26
N ASN A 234 25.29 6.72 -7.06
CA ASN A 234 26.74 6.91 -6.81
C ASN A 234 27.55 5.63 -7.11
N LYS A 235 27.02 4.44 -6.82
CA LYS A 235 27.68 3.17 -7.17
C LYS A 235 27.71 2.94 -8.68
N LEU A 236 26.68 3.33 -9.42
CA LEU A 236 26.66 3.26 -10.88
C LEU A 236 27.69 4.22 -11.50
N LEU A 237 27.74 5.45 -11.01
CA LEU A 237 28.72 6.46 -11.47
C LEU A 237 30.17 6.01 -11.24
N ALA A 238 30.44 5.39 -10.09
CA ALA A 238 31.78 4.88 -9.76
C ALA A 238 32.26 3.73 -10.68
N ARG A 239 31.37 3.11 -11.46
CA ARG A 239 31.74 2.05 -12.43
C ARG A 239 32.19 2.61 -13.77
N ASP A 240 31.98 3.90 -14.02
CA ASP A 240 32.28 4.57 -15.32
C ASP A 240 31.76 3.80 -16.54
N ALA A 241 30.53 3.30 -16.42
CA ALA A 241 29.98 2.35 -17.38
C ALA A 241 29.36 3.00 -18.63
N GLY A 242 29.46 4.34 -18.80
CA GLY A 242 29.05 5.06 -20.00
C GLY A 242 27.56 4.96 -20.35
N PHE A 243 26.66 4.84 -19.38
CA PHE A 243 25.23 4.88 -19.63
C PHE A 243 24.73 6.32 -19.84
N THR A 244 23.69 6.48 -20.67
CA THR A 244 23.10 7.79 -21.00
C THR A 244 21.74 8.02 -20.36
N ALA A 245 21.16 6.98 -19.78
CA ALA A 245 19.90 7.05 -19.05
C ALA A 245 19.88 6.08 -17.86
N VAL A 246 19.05 6.38 -16.88
CA VAL A 246 18.74 5.47 -15.78
C VAL A 246 17.22 5.29 -15.65
N PHE A 247 16.79 4.05 -15.58
CA PHE A 247 15.43 3.68 -15.18
C PHE A 247 15.43 3.34 -13.70
N CYS A 248 14.67 4.10 -12.90
CA CYS A 248 14.46 3.84 -11.48
C CYS A 248 13.07 3.21 -11.30
N MET A 249 13.00 2.04 -10.65
CA MET A 249 11.76 1.29 -10.43
C MET A 249 10.82 1.94 -9.39
N SER A 250 11.12 3.17 -8.94
CA SER A 250 10.18 4.07 -8.25
C SER A 250 10.63 5.52 -8.39
N ASP A 251 9.68 6.44 -8.31
CA ASP A 251 9.95 7.88 -8.37
C ASP A 251 10.79 8.36 -7.19
N ILE A 252 10.55 7.77 -6.01
CA ILE A 252 11.32 8.13 -4.82
C ILE A 252 12.81 7.77 -4.95
N MET A 253 13.13 6.64 -5.62
CA MET A 253 14.51 6.30 -5.98
C MET A 253 15.05 7.23 -7.07
N ALA A 254 14.22 7.61 -8.05
CA ALA A 254 14.58 8.52 -9.13
C ALA A 254 14.98 9.89 -8.59
N VAL A 255 14.22 10.47 -7.67
CA VAL A 255 14.55 11.74 -7.01
C VAL A 255 15.89 11.64 -6.25
N GLY A 256 16.13 10.52 -5.56
CA GLY A 256 17.43 10.25 -4.94
C GLY A 256 18.58 10.17 -5.95
N ALA A 257 18.35 9.50 -7.08
CA ALA A 257 19.33 9.39 -8.17
C ALA A 257 19.61 10.75 -8.82
N MET A 258 18.59 11.57 -9.07
CA MET A 258 18.76 12.94 -9.60
C MET A 258 19.63 13.79 -8.66
N ARG A 259 19.45 13.68 -7.36
CA ARG A 259 20.29 14.38 -6.38
C ARG A 259 21.75 13.91 -6.48
N ALA A 260 22.01 12.60 -6.59
CA ALA A 260 23.37 12.08 -6.74
C ALA A 260 24.05 12.57 -8.03
N LEU A 261 23.30 12.64 -9.14
CA LEU A 261 23.80 13.21 -10.40
C LEU A 261 24.19 14.67 -10.24
N THR A 262 23.34 15.48 -9.60
CA THR A 262 23.61 16.90 -9.33
C THR A 262 24.86 17.08 -8.48
N ASP A 263 25.03 16.27 -7.42
CA ASP A 263 26.21 16.33 -6.53
C ASP A 263 27.49 15.90 -7.26
N ALA A 264 27.38 15.05 -8.28
CA ALA A 264 28.48 14.68 -9.18
C ALA A 264 28.76 15.71 -10.31
N GLY A 265 28.04 16.83 -10.36
CA GLY A 265 28.16 17.86 -11.37
C GLY A 265 27.53 17.50 -12.73
N LEU A 266 26.70 16.45 -12.78
CA LEU A 266 26.00 15.99 -13.97
C LEU A 266 24.59 16.59 -14.05
N ARG A 267 24.19 16.99 -15.24
CA ARG A 267 22.88 17.62 -15.49
C ARG A 267 21.87 16.60 -15.97
N VAL A 268 20.67 16.71 -15.42
CA VAL A 268 19.51 15.94 -15.88
C VAL A 268 18.62 16.89 -16.69
N PRO A 269 18.26 16.55 -17.93
CA PRO A 269 18.54 15.31 -18.68
C PRO A 269 19.78 15.38 -19.58
N GLN A 270 20.53 16.51 -19.62
CA GLN A 270 21.54 16.80 -20.66
C GLN A 270 22.70 15.80 -20.66
N ASP A 271 23.17 15.40 -19.48
CA ASP A 271 24.25 14.43 -19.34
C ASP A 271 23.72 13.01 -19.10
N ILE A 272 22.70 12.87 -18.24
CA ILE A 272 22.05 11.60 -17.96
C ILE A 272 20.53 11.82 -17.88
N SER A 273 19.75 11.09 -18.66
CA SER A 273 18.29 11.04 -18.55
C SER A 273 17.85 10.16 -17.38
N VAL A 274 16.75 10.56 -16.70
CA VAL A 274 16.18 9.80 -15.56
C VAL A 274 14.71 9.53 -15.82
N LEU A 275 14.33 8.24 -15.80
CA LEU A 275 12.94 7.79 -15.85
C LEU A 275 12.57 7.15 -14.53
N GLY A 276 11.47 7.58 -13.93
CA GLY A 276 10.89 7.04 -12.72
C GLY A 276 9.80 5.99 -12.97
N PHE A 277 9.15 5.61 -11.89
CA PHE A 277 8.02 4.70 -11.85
C PHE A 277 7.15 5.06 -10.64
N ASP A 278 5.85 5.01 -10.75
CA ASP A 278 4.74 5.23 -9.83
C ASP A 278 3.86 6.43 -10.20
N GLY A 279 4.43 7.55 -10.66
CA GLY A 279 3.68 8.79 -10.93
C GLY A 279 3.32 9.54 -9.65
N ILE A 280 4.20 9.57 -8.64
CA ILE A 280 3.93 10.29 -7.39
C ILE A 280 3.99 11.80 -7.59
N GLU A 281 3.23 12.54 -6.80
CA GLU A 281 3.13 13.99 -6.88
C GLU A 281 4.49 14.70 -6.77
N LEU A 282 5.38 14.20 -5.91
CA LEU A 282 6.73 14.76 -5.73
C LEU A 282 7.51 14.86 -7.06
N GLY A 283 7.32 13.90 -7.99
CA GLY A 283 7.98 13.91 -9.29
C GLY A 283 7.58 15.12 -10.15
N GLN A 284 6.38 15.66 -9.97
CA GLN A 284 5.90 16.83 -10.69
C GLN A 284 6.52 18.14 -10.19
N TYR A 285 7.04 18.15 -8.96
CA TYR A 285 7.71 19.31 -8.35
C TYR A 285 9.24 19.16 -8.31
N ALA A 286 9.78 18.04 -8.81
CA ALA A 286 11.22 17.88 -8.99
C ALA A 286 11.74 18.83 -10.09
N VAL A 287 13.00 19.22 -10.01
CA VAL A 287 13.67 20.05 -11.01
C VAL A 287 14.89 19.30 -11.56
N PRO A 288 14.82 18.88 -12.84
CA PRO A 288 13.70 18.94 -13.78
C PRO A 288 12.53 18.05 -13.36
N ARG A 289 11.32 18.32 -13.91
CA ARG A 289 10.13 17.50 -13.67
C ARG A 289 10.37 16.06 -14.12
N LEU A 290 10.06 15.09 -13.26
CA LEU A 290 10.36 13.70 -13.51
C LEU A 290 9.41 13.07 -14.55
N ALA A 291 9.99 12.49 -15.60
CA ALA A 291 9.28 11.56 -16.49
C ALA A 291 9.11 10.22 -15.77
N THR A 292 7.93 9.61 -15.83
CA THR A 292 7.63 8.41 -15.04
C THR A 292 6.58 7.52 -15.69
N VAL A 293 6.71 6.20 -15.51
CA VAL A 293 5.63 5.25 -15.75
C VAL A 293 4.64 5.36 -14.60
N SER A 294 3.43 5.86 -14.87
CA SER A 294 2.45 6.14 -13.81
C SER A 294 1.54 4.96 -13.53
N GLN A 295 1.25 4.74 -12.25
CA GLN A 295 0.21 3.86 -11.76
C GLN A 295 -1.02 4.68 -11.34
N GLN A 296 -2.22 4.13 -11.52
CA GLN A 296 -3.48 4.78 -11.19
C GLN A 296 -3.81 4.57 -9.70
N GLN A 297 -3.19 5.34 -8.81
CA GLN A 297 -3.26 5.18 -7.34
C GLN A 297 -4.69 5.18 -6.82
N GLN A 298 -5.53 6.10 -7.30
CA GLN A 298 -6.93 6.20 -6.89
C GLN A 298 -7.72 4.96 -7.32
N GLU A 299 -7.52 4.49 -8.55
CA GLU A 299 -8.21 3.30 -9.06
C GLU A 299 -7.81 2.03 -8.28
N ILE A 300 -6.52 1.88 -7.93
CA ILE A 300 -6.04 0.79 -7.07
C ILE A 300 -6.76 0.83 -5.72
N ALA A 301 -6.86 2.01 -5.09
CA ALA A 301 -7.56 2.16 -3.82
C ALA A 301 -9.05 1.84 -3.94
N ASP A 302 -9.74 2.43 -4.91
CA ASP A 302 -11.18 2.26 -5.14
C ASP A 302 -11.54 0.80 -5.37
N GLN A 303 -10.81 0.11 -6.26
CA GLN A 303 -11.04 -1.29 -6.56
C GLN A 303 -10.72 -2.21 -5.38
N SER A 304 -9.65 -1.93 -4.63
CA SER A 304 -9.27 -2.73 -3.46
C SER A 304 -10.35 -2.69 -2.38
N VAL A 305 -10.84 -1.49 -2.04
CA VAL A 305 -11.91 -1.34 -1.04
C VAL A 305 -13.21 -1.95 -1.54
N ALA A 306 -13.57 -1.73 -2.82
CA ALA A 306 -14.79 -2.30 -3.39
C ALA A 306 -14.80 -3.83 -3.38
N LEU A 307 -13.67 -4.49 -3.70
CA LEU A 307 -13.52 -5.93 -3.64
C LEU A 307 -13.66 -6.45 -2.21
N LEU A 308 -12.98 -5.82 -1.25
CA LEU A 308 -13.05 -6.24 0.15
C LEU A 308 -14.47 -6.11 0.70
N LEU A 309 -15.13 -4.97 0.50
CA LEU A 309 -16.50 -4.75 0.97
C LEU A 309 -17.48 -5.70 0.27
N GLY A 310 -17.29 -5.98 -1.03
CA GLY A 310 -18.07 -6.99 -1.74
C GLY A 310 -17.97 -8.38 -1.12
N GLN A 311 -16.78 -8.79 -0.68
CA GLN A 311 -16.58 -10.06 0.02
C GLN A 311 -17.21 -10.04 1.43
N ILE A 312 -17.08 -8.95 2.18
CA ILE A 312 -17.62 -8.83 3.55
C ILE A 312 -19.15 -8.77 3.55
N GLU A 313 -19.75 -7.97 2.67
CA GLU A 313 -21.20 -7.67 2.73
C GLU A 313 -22.05 -8.63 1.91
N LYS A 314 -21.49 -9.16 0.80
CA LYS A 314 -22.24 -9.92 -0.19
C LYS A 314 -21.69 -11.34 -0.40
N ALA A 315 -20.68 -11.74 0.36
CA ALA A 315 -19.96 -13.00 0.16
C ALA A 315 -19.52 -13.20 -1.32
N ALA A 316 -19.14 -12.09 -2.00
CA ALA A 316 -18.69 -12.13 -3.37
C ALA A 316 -17.41 -12.98 -3.49
N PRO A 317 -17.23 -13.73 -4.58
CA PRO A 317 -16.00 -14.50 -4.77
C PRO A 317 -14.80 -13.58 -4.93
N PRO A 318 -13.59 -14.06 -4.58
CA PRO A 318 -12.36 -13.29 -4.79
C PRO A 318 -12.13 -13.03 -6.29
N GLN A 319 -11.49 -11.92 -6.59
CA GLN A 319 -11.20 -11.48 -7.95
C GLN A 319 -9.82 -10.86 -8.04
N THR A 320 -9.19 -11.01 -9.20
CA THR A 320 -7.99 -10.24 -9.58
C THR A 320 -8.40 -9.09 -10.51
N ARG A 321 -7.90 -7.89 -10.23
CA ARG A 321 -8.12 -6.69 -11.03
C ARG A 321 -6.80 -6.12 -11.49
N VAL A 322 -6.64 -5.98 -12.79
CA VAL A 322 -5.47 -5.37 -13.42
C VAL A 322 -5.80 -3.93 -13.75
N VAL A 323 -5.06 -3.00 -13.15
CA VAL A 323 -5.19 -1.55 -13.38
C VAL A 323 -4.19 -1.14 -14.45
N SER A 324 -4.60 -0.23 -15.32
CA SER A 324 -3.75 0.25 -16.41
C SER A 324 -2.60 1.14 -15.90
N THR A 325 -1.48 1.15 -16.64
CA THR A 325 -0.38 2.09 -16.43
C THR A 325 -0.36 3.15 -17.52
N GLY A 326 0.12 4.34 -17.17
CA GLY A 326 0.36 5.44 -18.11
C GLY A 326 1.85 5.75 -18.26
N LEU A 327 2.14 6.80 -19.02
CA LEU A 327 3.45 7.45 -19.06
C LEU A 327 3.20 8.94 -18.88
N LEU A 328 3.80 9.54 -17.86
CA LEU A 328 3.83 10.99 -17.69
C LEU A 328 5.16 11.49 -18.23
N GLU A 329 5.09 12.23 -19.32
CA GLU A 329 6.24 12.89 -19.88
C GLU A 329 6.61 14.09 -19.00
N GLY A 330 7.88 14.13 -18.55
CA GLY A 330 8.45 15.22 -17.77
C GLY A 330 9.54 15.92 -18.55
N GLU A 331 10.48 16.46 -17.82
CA GLU A 331 11.65 17.18 -18.34
C GLU A 331 12.96 16.40 -18.14
N SER A 332 12.89 15.27 -17.40
CA SER A 332 14.06 14.50 -16.97
C SER A 332 14.60 13.51 -18.00
N VAL A 333 13.95 13.39 -19.18
CA VAL A 333 14.40 12.54 -20.27
C VAL A 333 14.55 13.36 -21.55
N ALA A 334 15.74 13.37 -22.11
CA ALA A 334 16.04 13.97 -23.42
C ALA A 334 16.16 12.91 -24.52
N SER A 335 16.12 13.32 -25.78
CA SER A 335 16.53 12.47 -26.88
C SER A 335 18.03 12.52 -27.08
N VAL A 336 18.65 11.37 -27.31
CA VAL A 336 20.04 11.30 -27.72
C VAL A 336 20.09 11.67 -29.21
N THR A 337 20.65 12.84 -29.54
CA THR A 337 21.00 13.18 -30.92
C THR A 337 22.17 12.28 -31.31
N SER A 338 21.94 11.39 -32.28
CA SER A 338 23.07 10.73 -32.97
C SER A 338 23.78 11.82 -33.74
N ASP A 339 24.96 12.23 -33.28
CA ASP A 339 25.89 12.90 -34.20
C ASP A 339 26.17 11.88 -35.31
N ILE A 340 25.61 12.15 -36.48
CA ILE A 340 25.80 11.39 -37.71
C ILE A 340 27.22 11.60 -38.19
#